data_b7962d8175553345199ddca23322b3a9
#
_entry.id   b7962d8175553345199ddca23322b3a9
#
_cell.length_a   1.000
_cell.length_b   1.000
_cell.length_c   1.000
_cell.angle_alpha   90.00
_cell.angle_beta   90.00
_cell.angle_gamma   90.00
#
_symmetry.space_group_name_H-M   'P 1'
#
loop_
_entity.id
_entity.type
_entity.pdbx_description
1 polymer ?
#
loop_
_entity_poly.entity_id
_entity_poly.type
_entity_poly.pdbx_seq_one_letter_code
_entity_poly.pdbx_strand_id
1 'polypeptide(L)'
;MGDAKVVRHDCRDIFRAFKMAFDPKKMFLGYAGLLASVAWCVVVVTFFSALKLISTTPDIFIKLIFYSAKEDISILINSLLSVIMPLDFGEIFVISILIFGLLAIWSFVGGAITRIAALDYARDESVCLADALKFARKKLWSYFWSPLVPVIGVFFFAVCNVVGGLIGRIPVLGEVVVALGFPFALISGFLMVFIGVIGALGLCFMFPTISAEGSDAFDAMSRAYSYVLSRPKQFLIYCMVNMLYGLACLSVIAFVAWLMIRLALFTVGLGMGQKLHMVQSFIAQKCNIACLGFCSATSMEAKTAIVSLDHWSLKFLAGMVLVYIFSIKLAVWSFAVTYLFSAKTIIYFLLRKEIDSTDVTDVYREEKQEEATAATSDTGVERPSSSEDKKEIYPSNEGAMPNS
;
A
#
# COMPACT_ATOMS: atom_id res chain seq x y z
N MET A 1 30.92 -15.77 18.39
CA MET A 1 29.88 -16.75 18.18
C MET A 1 28.60 -16.12 18.70
N GLY A 2 27.84 -15.43 17.83
CA GLY A 2 26.57 -14.85 18.20
C GLY A 2 25.52 -15.95 18.14
N ASP A 3 24.71 -16.05 19.19
CA ASP A 3 23.57 -16.96 19.25
C ASP A 3 22.72 -16.78 18.00
N ALA A 4 22.69 -17.79 17.14
CA ALA A 4 21.77 -17.87 16.02
C ALA A 4 20.36 -17.82 16.62
N LYS A 5 19.70 -16.67 16.53
CA LYS A 5 18.30 -16.51 16.93
C LYS A 5 17.48 -17.49 16.10
N VAL A 6 17.07 -18.57 16.73
CA VAL A 6 16.17 -19.56 16.15
C VAL A 6 14.87 -18.83 15.77
N VAL A 7 14.73 -18.53 14.50
CA VAL A 7 13.47 -18.03 13.94
C VAL A 7 12.47 -19.17 14.04
N ARG A 8 11.47 -19.04 14.91
CA ARG A 8 10.55 -20.15 15.24
C ARG A 8 9.53 -20.42 14.13
N HIS A 9 9.39 -19.52 13.16
CA HIS A 9 8.42 -19.60 12.05
C HIS A 9 6.98 -19.91 12.50
N ASP A 10 6.59 -19.34 13.65
CA ASP A 10 5.27 -19.46 14.27
C ASP A 10 4.50 -18.13 14.15
N CYS A 11 3.18 -18.17 14.45
CA CYS A 11 2.33 -16.97 14.53
C CYS A 11 2.91 -15.85 15.41
N ARG A 12 3.79 -16.18 16.35
CA ARG A 12 4.50 -15.22 17.21
C ARG A 12 5.46 -14.31 16.44
N ASP A 13 5.89 -14.72 15.26
CA ASP A 13 6.76 -13.91 14.42
C ASP A 13 6.06 -12.64 13.87
N ILE A 14 4.72 -12.59 13.88
CA ILE A 14 3.97 -11.38 13.55
C ILE A 14 4.36 -10.20 14.46
N PHE A 15 4.68 -10.48 15.73
CA PHE A 15 5.13 -9.46 16.67
C PHE A 15 6.52 -8.88 16.34
N ARG A 16 7.34 -9.58 15.53
CA ARG A 16 8.62 -9.06 15.02
C ARG A 16 8.40 -7.92 14.02
N ALA A 17 7.20 -7.81 13.43
CA ALA A 17 6.87 -6.74 12.49
C ALA A 17 7.11 -5.35 13.08
N PHE A 18 6.86 -5.15 14.38
CA PHE A 18 7.14 -3.89 15.07
C PHE A 18 8.63 -3.53 15.02
N LYS A 19 9.50 -4.47 15.40
CA LYS A 19 10.95 -4.27 15.39
C LYS A 19 11.47 -4.03 13.97
N MET A 20 10.96 -4.81 13.00
CA MET A 20 11.32 -4.67 11.59
C MET A 20 10.86 -3.33 10.99
N ALA A 21 9.70 -2.82 11.44
CA ALA A 21 9.17 -1.53 10.99
C ALA A 21 9.99 -0.34 11.53
N PHE A 22 10.64 -0.50 12.67
CA PHE A 22 11.46 0.55 13.31
C PHE A 22 12.86 0.70 12.70
N ASP A 23 13.16 -0.05 11.63
CA ASP A 23 14.41 0.08 10.89
C ASP A 23 14.46 1.49 10.23
N PRO A 24 15.48 2.30 10.53
CA PRO A 24 15.60 3.66 10.01
C PRO A 24 15.64 3.73 8.49
N LYS A 25 16.17 2.71 7.81
CA LYS A 25 16.18 2.62 6.33
C LYS A 25 14.78 2.52 5.76
N LYS A 26 13.95 1.65 6.33
CA LYS A 26 12.54 1.47 5.92
C LYS A 26 11.72 2.71 6.25
N MET A 27 11.91 3.29 7.45
CA MET A 27 11.23 4.51 7.85
C MET A 27 11.58 5.69 6.96
N PHE A 28 12.85 5.84 6.57
CA PHE A 28 13.25 6.88 5.61
C PHE A 28 12.57 6.70 4.25
N LEU A 29 12.51 5.46 3.74
CA LEU A 29 11.79 5.16 2.49
C LEU A 29 10.30 5.47 2.60
N GLY A 30 9.65 5.06 3.68
CA GLY A 30 8.25 5.35 3.92
C GLY A 30 7.97 6.86 4.02
N TYR A 31 8.85 7.60 4.70
CA TYR A 31 8.76 9.05 4.81
C TYR A 31 8.91 9.73 3.44
N ALA A 32 9.92 9.34 2.66
CA ALA A 32 10.14 9.86 1.32
C ALA A 32 8.97 9.54 0.37
N GLY A 33 8.43 8.32 0.45
CA GLY A 33 7.26 7.90 -0.32
C GLY A 33 6.00 8.71 0.00
N LEU A 34 5.74 8.95 1.29
CA LEU A 34 4.62 9.81 1.71
C LEU A 34 4.81 11.26 1.26
N LEU A 35 6.02 11.80 1.38
CA LEU A 35 6.32 13.16 0.93
C LEU A 35 6.12 13.29 -0.59
N ALA A 36 6.62 12.31 -1.35
CA ALA A 36 6.41 12.26 -2.80
C ALA A 36 4.93 12.14 -3.17
N SER A 37 4.15 11.34 -2.41
CA SER A 37 2.71 11.21 -2.61
C SER A 37 1.98 12.52 -2.37
N VAL A 38 2.30 13.24 -1.30
CA VAL A 38 1.72 14.57 -1.02
C VAL A 38 2.10 15.56 -2.11
N ALA A 39 3.37 15.60 -2.51
CA ALA A 39 3.84 16.49 -3.58
C ALA A 39 3.13 16.19 -4.90
N TRP A 40 2.99 14.91 -5.28
CA TRP A 40 2.25 14.48 -6.48
C TRP A 40 0.80 14.95 -6.44
N CYS A 41 0.10 14.70 -5.34
CA CYS A 41 -1.28 15.11 -5.19
C CYS A 41 -1.45 16.62 -5.30
N VAL A 42 -0.59 17.41 -4.64
CA VAL A 42 -0.62 18.88 -4.72
C VAL A 42 -0.39 19.36 -6.15
N VAL A 43 0.63 18.81 -6.83
CA VAL A 43 0.94 19.19 -8.22
C VAL A 43 -0.22 18.90 -9.16
N VAL A 44 -0.79 17.70 -9.10
CA VAL A 44 -1.90 17.30 -9.98
C VAL A 44 -3.15 18.16 -9.71
N VAL A 45 -3.54 18.29 -8.43
CA VAL A 45 -4.74 19.07 -8.07
C VAL A 45 -4.58 20.55 -8.45
N THR A 46 -3.43 21.15 -8.18
CA THR A 46 -3.18 22.56 -8.56
C THR A 46 -3.18 22.77 -10.07
N PHE A 47 -2.56 21.86 -10.83
CA PHE A 47 -2.51 21.92 -12.28
C PHE A 47 -3.90 21.81 -12.91
N PHE A 48 -4.69 20.82 -12.53
CA PHE A 48 -6.02 20.60 -13.09
C PHE A 48 -7.08 21.59 -12.58
N SER A 49 -6.91 22.12 -11.37
CA SER A 49 -7.71 23.23 -10.86
C SER A 49 -7.46 24.51 -11.65
N ALA A 50 -6.21 24.80 -12.02
CA ALA A 50 -5.86 25.93 -12.89
C ALA A 50 -6.48 25.81 -14.29
N LEU A 51 -6.62 24.58 -14.81
CA LEU A 51 -7.30 24.29 -16.08
C LEU A 51 -8.84 24.27 -15.97
N LYS A 52 -9.41 24.52 -14.77
CA LYS A 52 -10.86 24.46 -14.48
C LYS A 52 -11.54 23.14 -14.82
N LEU A 53 -10.76 22.06 -14.87
CA LEU A 53 -11.27 20.69 -15.09
C LEU A 53 -11.83 20.07 -13.81
N ILE A 54 -11.54 20.66 -12.65
CA ILE A 54 -12.04 20.22 -11.36
C ILE A 54 -12.63 21.41 -10.63
N SER A 55 -13.83 21.25 -10.08
CA SER A 55 -14.47 22.20 -9.17
C SER A 55 -13.83 22.19 -7.77
N THR A 56 -13.06 21.15 -7.48
CA THR A 56 -12.39 20.94 -6.19
C THR A 56 -11.20 21.88 -6.06
N THR A 57 -11.29 22.83 -5.15
CA THR A 57 -10.18 23.74 -4.88
C THR A 57 -9.05 23.00 -4.13
N PRO A 58 -7.77 23.40 -4.34
CA PRO A 58 -6.63 22.85 -3.59
C PRO A 58 -6.83 22.87 -2.06
N ASP A 59 -7.63 23.82 -1.57
CA ASP A 59 -7.94 23.96 -0.15
C ASP A 59 -8.71 22.77 0.42
N ILE A 60 -9.60 22.13 -0.34
CA ILE A 60 -10.33 20.94 0.08
C ILE A 60 -9.38 19.77 0.19
N PHE A 61 -8.42 19.65 -0.73
CA PHE A 61 -7.44 18.57 -0.72
C PHE A 61 -6.43 18.72 0.44
N ILE A 62 -5.99 19.95 0.70
CA ILE A 62 -5.16 20.27 1.87
C ILE A 62 -5.93 19.96 3.15
N LYS A 63 -7.20 20.30 3.23
CA LYS A 63 -8.07 19.93 4.36
C LYS A 63 -8.16 18.42 4.54
N LEU A 64 -8.27 17.64 3.46
CA LEU A 64 -8.33 16.17 3.52
C LEU A 64 -7.01 15.56 4.02
N ILE A 65 -5.85 16.06 3.56
CA ILE A 65 -4.52 15.60 4.02
C ILE A 65 -4.32 15.91 5.51
N PHE A 66 -4.81 17.06 5.97
CA PHE A 66 -4.72 17.48 7.37
C PHE A 66 -5.93 17.07 8.19
N TYR A 67 -6.87 16.31 7.64
CA TYR A 67 -8.08 15.85 8.33
C TYR A 67 -7.73 15.10 9.62
N SER A 68 -8.40 15.47 10.68
CA SER A 68 -8.28 14.81 11.98
C SER A 68 -9.48 13.90 12.19
N ALA A 69 -9.22 12.72 12.71
CA ALA A 69 -10.22 11.69 13.01
C ALA A 69 -11.32 12.10 14.04
N LYS A 70 -11.40 13.37 14.41
CA LYS A 70 -12.39 13.91 15.33
C LYS A 70 -13.62 14.50 14.66
N GLU A 71 -13.56 14.76 13.36
CA GLU A 71 -14.74 15.20 12.61
C GLU A 71 -15.50 13.95 12.14
N ASP A 72 -16.82 13.99 12.23
CA ASP A 72 -17.73 12.88 12.02
C ASP A 72 -17.36 11.99 10.83
N ILE A 73 -17.27 10.70 11.07
CA ILE A 73 -17.12 9.63 10.04
C ILE A 73 -18.15 9.83 8.91
N SER A 74 -19.31 10.44 9.22
CA SER A 74 -20.33 10.82 8.25
C SER A 74 -19.81 11.77 7.15
N ILE A 75 -18.90 12.70 7.47
CA ILE A 75 -18.31 13.62 6.49
C ILE A 75 -17.36 12.88 5.57
N LEU A 76 -16.59 11.93 6.13
CA LEU A 76 -15.70 11.08 5.34
C LEU A 76 -16.47 10.14 4.42
N ILE A 77 -17.55 9.54 4.93
CA ILE A 77 -18.45 8.69 4.15
C ILE A 77 -19.16 9.52 3.06
N ASN A 78 -19.66 10.69 3.38
CA ASN A 78 -20.31 11.57 2.41
C ASN A 78 -19.31 12.09 1.34
N SER A 79 -18.06 12.38 1.74
CA SER A 79 -17.00 12.75 0.80
C SER A 79 -16.61 11.58 -0.10
N LEU A 80 -16.57 10.36 0.41
CA LEU A 80 -16.37 9.13 -0.39
C LEU A 80 -17.59 8.84 -1.27
N LEU A 81 -18.80 9.01 -0.78
CA LEU A 81 -20.02 8.84 -1.58
C LEU A 81 -20.15 9.90 -2.68
N SER A 82 -19.75 11.14 -2.40
CA SER A 82 -19.76 12.22 -3.41
C SER A 82 -18.74 11.96 -4.53
N VAL A 83 -17.69 11.19 -4.27
CA VAL A 83 -16.73 10.71 -5.29
C VAL A 83 -17.35 9.60 -6.16
N ILE A 84 -18.37 8.89 -5.67
CA ILE A 84 -19.06 7.80 -6.41
C ILE A 84 -20.29 8.31 -7.20
N MET A 85 -20.81 9.51 -6.88
CA MET A 85 -21.88 10.18 -7.65
C MET A 85 -21.35 10.66 -9.00
N PRO A 86 -22.22 10.93 -10.01
CA PRO A 86 -21.80 11.06 -11.41
C PRO A 86 -20.66 12.05 -11.56
N LEU A 87 -19.45 11.49 -11.66
CA LEU A 87 -18.22 12.24 -11.91
C LEU A 87 -18.25 12.69 -13.38
N ASP A 88 -17.97 13.96 -13.61
CA ASP A 88 -17.70 14.46 -14.95
C ASP A 88 -16.47 13.75 -15.53
N PHE A 89 -16.43 13.59 -16.85
CA PHE A 89 -15.31 12.96 -17.56
C PHE A 89 -13.95 13.56 -17.15
N GLY A 90 -13.90 14.87 -16.87
CA GLY A 90 -12.72 15.57 -16.39
C GLY A 90 -12.26 15.09 -15.01
N GLU A 91 -13.18 14.87 -14.09
CA GLU A 91 -12.89 14.38 -12.74
C GLU A 91 -12.39 12.95 -12.75
N ILE A 92 -13.01 12.07 -13.55
CA ILE A 92 -12.55 10.67 -13.74
C ILE A 92 -11.12 10.64 -14.28
N PHE A 93 -10.81 11.50 -15.27
CA PHE A 93 -9.48 11.60 -15.85
C PHE A 93 -8.43 12.02 -14.82
N VAL A 94 -8.73 13.02 -14.00
CA VAL A 94 -7.82 13.50 -12.96
C VAL A 94 -7.61 12.48 -11.85
N ILE A 95 -8.68 11.82 -11.40
CA ILE A 95 -8.60 10.74 -10.41
C ILE A 95 -7.73 9.59 -10.95
N SER A 96 -7.88 9.25 -12.23
CA SER A 96 -7.06 8.23 -12.86
C SER A 96 -5.57 8.60 -12.82
N ILE A 97 -5.20 9.83 -13.17
CA ILE A 97 -3.83 10.33 -13.13
C ILE A 97 -3.29 10.29 -11.67
N LEU A 98 -4.09 10.70 -10.70
CA LEU A 98 -3.72 10.63 -9.28
C LEU A 98 -3.40 9.20 -8.86
N ILE A 99 -4.29 8.25 -9.17
CA ILE A 99 -4.14 6.83 -8.82
C ILE A 99 -2.90 6.24 -9.50
N PHE A 100 -2.69 6.48 -10.80
CA PHE A 100 -1.53 5.97 -11.53
C PHE A 100 -0.21 6.51 -10.97
N GLY A 101 -0.13 7.79 -10.63
CA GLY A 101 1.07 8.38 -10.03
C GLY A 101 1.34 7.86 -8.62
N LEU A 102 0.31 7.72 -7.78
CA LEU A 102 0.43 7.10 -6.46
C LEU A 102 0.88 5.64 -6.58
N LEU A 103 0.31 4.89 -7.51
CA LEU A 103 0.70 3.51 -7.77
C LEU A 103 2.17 3.41 -8.19
N ALA A 104 2.65 4.31 -9.06
CA ALA A 104 4.06 4.34 -9.47
C ALA A 104 5.00 4.62 -8.29
N ILE A 105 4.66 5.61 -7.44
CA ILE A 105 5.44 5.94 -6.24
C ILE A 105 5.50 4.74 -5.30
N TRP A 106 4.34 4.12 -5.00
CA TRP A 106 4.28 3.01 -4.05
C TRP A 106 4.83 1.70 -4.63
N SER A 107 4.80 1.50 -5.95
CA SER A 107 5.49 0.39 -6.62
C SER A 107 6.99 0.44 -6.40
N PHE A 108 7.59 1.62 -6.47
CA PHE A 108 9.01 1.80 -6.22
C PHE A 108 9.37 1.72 -4.73
N VAL A 109 8.73 2.56 -3.91
CA VAL A 109 9.02 2.67 -2.47
C VAL A 109 8.59 1.41 -1.72
N GLY A 110 7.37 0.93 -1.97
CA GLY A 110 6.84 -0.29 -1.35
C GLY A 110 7.63 -1.53 -1.76
N GLY A 111 8.07 -1.61 -3.03
CA GLY A 111 8.95 -2.67 -3.52
C GLY A 111 10.30 -2.68 -2.78
N ALA A 112 10.91 -1.50 -2.55
CA ALA A 112 12.15 -1.41 -1.80
C ALA A 112 11.96 -1.80 -0.31
N ILE A 113 10.89 -1.32 0.33
CA ILE A 113 10.57 -1.67 1.73
C ILE A 113 10.34 -3.18 1.88
N THR A 114 9.55 -3.80 0.98
CA THR A 114 9.28 -5.25 1.03
C THR A 114 10.53 -6.06 0.75
N ARG A 115 11.43 -5.60 -0.13
CA ARG A 115 12.71 -6.27 -0.39
C ARG A 115 13.61 -6.28 0.85
N ILE A 116 13.75 -5.14 1.54
CA ILE A 116 14.50 -5.07 2.80
C ILE A 116 13.82 -5.98 3.85
N ALA A 117 12.49 -5.96 3.95
CA ALA A 117 11.76 -6.78 4.89
C ALA A 117 11.89 -8.28 4.59
N ALA A 118 11.91 -8.69 3.33
CA ALA A 118 12.05 -10.08 2.93
C ALA A 118 13.42 -10.66 3.32
N LEU A 119 14.50 -9.91 3.08
CA LEU A 119 15.85 -10.36 3.42
C LEU A 119 16.15 -10.30 4.92
N ASP A 120 15.63 -9.27 5.62
CA ASP A 120 15.69 -9.13 7.07
C ASP A 120 14.97 -10.30 7.79
N TYR A 121 13.76 -10.67 7.31
CA TYR A 121 13.01 -11.77 7.90
C TYR A 121 13.60 -13.14 7.57
N ALA A 122 13.96 -13.39 6.33
CA ALA A 122 14.40 -14.70 5.85
C ALA A 122 15.81 -15.06 6.33
N ARG A 123 16.71 -14.07 6.43
CA ARG A 123 18.14 -14.32 6.67
C ARG A 123 18.75 -13.51 7.80
N ASP A 124 17.99 -12.65 8.45
CA ASP A 124 18.47 -11.68 9.45
C ASP A 124 19.61 -10.76 8.87
N GLU A 125 19.61 -10.58 7.53
CA GLU A 125 20.60 -9.77 6.81
C GLU A 125 20.15 -8.31 6.71
N SER A 126 21.01 -7.40 7.13
CA SER A 126 20.80 -5.96 6.94
C SER A 126 21.22 -5.54 5.52
N VAL A 127 20.27 -5.38 4.63
CA VAL A 127 20.52 -4.96 3.24
C VAL A 127 20.87 -3.48 3.15
N CYS A 128 21.78 -3.13 2.23
CA CYS A 128 22.06 -1.74 1.92
C CYS A 128 20.83 -1.10 1.21
N LEU A 129 20.56 0.17 1.54
CA LEU A 129 19.46 0.91 0.92
C LEU A 129 19.59 0.97 -0.61
N ALA A 130 20.82 1.13 -1.11
CA ALA A 130 21.11 1.21 -2.54
C ALA A 130 20.73 -0.08 -3.28
N ASP A 131 21.02 -1.25 -2.70
CA ASP A 131 20.71 -2.54 -3.30
C ASP A 131 19.21 -2.81 -3.36
N ALA A 132 18.49 -2.43 -2.30
CA ALA A 132 17.04 -2.53 -2.28
C ALA A 132 16.38 -1.62 -3.33
N LEU A 133 16.88 -0.39 -3.49
CA LEU A 133 16.39 0.54 -4.51
C LEU A 133 16.74 0.06 -5.93
N LYS A 134 17.95 -0.50 -6.15
CA LYS A 134 18.35 -1.10 -7.42
C LYS A 134 17.41 -2.24 -7.81
N PHE A 135 17.12 -3.14 -6.87
CA PHE A 135 16.16 -4.22 -7.09
C PHE A 135 14.76 -3.71 -7.39
N ALA A 136 14.24 -2.75 -6.60
CA ALA A 136 12.92 -2.15 -6.82
C ALA A 136 12.83 -1.47 -8.19
N ARG A 137 13.90 -0.80 -8.65
CA ARG A 137 13.96 -0.20 -10.00
C ARG A 137 13.92 -1.26 -11.10
N LYS A 138 14.67 -2.37 -10.95
CA LYS A 138 14.69 -3.46 -11.92
C LYS A 138 13.34 -4.16 -12.06
N LYS A 139 12.64 -4.35 -10.93
CA LYS A 139 11.32 -4.99 -10.85
C LYS A 139 10.14 -4.00 -10.78
N LEU A 140 10.38 -2.71 -11.10
CA LEU A 140 9.38 -1.66 -11.01
C LEU A 140 8.10 -2.00 -11.77
N TRP A 141 8.23 -2.49 -12.99
CA TRP A 141 7.10 -2.87 -13.83
C TRP A 141 6.31 -4.05 -13.25
N SER A 142 6.98 -5.02 -12.62
CA SER A 142 6.29 -6.13 -11.95
C SER A 142 5.47 -5.63 -10.76
N TYR A 143 6.02 -4.73 -9.93
CA TYR A 143 5.28 -4.12 -8.83
C TYR A 143 4.13 -3.23 -9.29
N PHE A 144 4.33 -2.50 -10.40
CA PHE A 144 3.31 -1.60 -10.94
C PHE A 144 2.13 -2.36 -11.54
N TRP A 145 2.39 -3.39 -12.33
CA TRP A 145 1.33 -4.16 -13.00
C TRP A 145 0.62 -5.14 -12.06
N SER A 146 1.27 -5.66 -11.03
CA SER A 146 0.68 -6.68 -10.17
C SER A 146 -0.68 -6.28 -9.55
N PRO A 147 -0.88 -5.07 -8.99
CA PRO A 147 -2.20 -4.65 -8.51
C PRO A 147 -3.18 -4.26 -9.63
N LEU A 148 -2.69 -3.95 -10.84
CA LEU A 148 -3.53 -3.58 -11.97
C LEU A 148 -4.13 -4.79 -12.68
N VAL A 149 -3.47 -5.95 -12.68
CA VAL A 149 -3.97 -7.14 -13.38
C VAL A 149 -5.39 -7.53 -12.94
N PRO A 150 -5.73 -7.61 -11.64
CA PRO A 150 -7.11 -7.87 -11.21
C PRO A 150 -8.10 -6.80 -11.70
N VAL A 151 -7.69 -5.53 -11.66
CA VAL A 151 -8.54 -4.41 -12.11
C VAL A 151 -8.83 -4.53 -13.61
N ILE A 152 -7.80 -4.86 -14.42
CA ILE A 152 -7.95 -5.11 -15.85
C ILE A 152 -8.89 -6.29 -16.11
N GLY A 153 -8.80 -7.37 -15.32
CA GLY A 153 -9.71 -8.50 -15.41
C GLY A 153 -11.18 -8.10 -15.17
N VAL A 154 -11.44 -7.33 -14.11
CA VAL A 154 -12.79 -6.80 -13.83
C VAL A 154 -13.26 -5.89 -14.96
N PHE A 155 -12.41 -4.99 -15.43
CA PHE A 155 -12.73 -4.07 -16.53
C PHE A 155 -13.04 -4.80 -17.83
N PHE A 156 -12.30 -5.85 -18.16
CA PHE A 156 -12.57 -6.68 -19.34
C PHE A 156 -13.99 -7.25 -19.33
N PHE A 157 -14.43 -7.88 -18.24
CA PHE A 157 -15.78 -8.39 -18.13
C PHE A 157 -16.83 -7.27 -18.12
N ALA A 158 -16.54 -6.12 -17.52
CA ALA A 158 -17.43 -4.97 -17.56
C ALA A 158 -17.65 -4.48 -19.00
N VAL A 159 -16.58 -4.37 -19.80
CA VAL A 159 -16.67 -3.99 -21.23
C VAL A 159 -17.48 -5.03 -22.01
N CYS A 160 -17.26 -6.33 -21.78
CA CYS A 160 -18.08 -7.39 -22.43
C CYS A 160 -19.57 -7.23 -22.13
N ASN A 161 -19.93 -6.94 -20.88
CA ASN A 161 -21.32 -6.69 -20.49
C ASN A 161 -21.91 -5.43 -21.14
N VAL A 162 -21.13 -4.35 -21.23
CA VAL A 162 -21.55 -3.11 -21.92
C VAL A 162 -21.79 -3.38 -23.42
N VAL A 163 -20.89 -4.10 -24.08
CA VAL A 163 -21.04 -4.49 -25.49
C VAL A 163 -22.30 -5.33 -25.70
N GLY A 164 -22.54 -6.32 -24.81
CA GLY A 164 -23.78 -7.11 -24.81
C GLY A 164 -25.02 -6.22 -24.64
N GLY A 165 -24.97 -5.25 -23.72
CA GLY A 165 -26.06 -4.28 -23.52
C GLY A 165 -26.32 -3.36 -24.70
N LEU A 166 -25.27 -3.00 -25.46
CA LEU A 166 -25.43 -2.20 -26.69
C LEU A 166 -26.22 -2.93 -27.77
N ILE A 167 -26.09 -4.25 -27.87
CA ILE A 167 -26.88 -5.09 -28.77
C ILE A 167 -28.37 -4.99 -28.41
N GLY A 168 -28.71 -4.89 -27.14
CA GLY A 168 -30.08 -4.72 -26.63
C GLY A 168 -30.78 -3.44 -27.07
N ARG A 169 -30.07 -2.45 -27.63
CA ARG A 169 -30.69 -1.25 -28.22
C ARG A 169 -31.41 -1.49 -29.55
N ILE A 170 -31.17 -2.64 -30.18
CA ILE A 170 -31.84 -3.00 -31.42
C ILE A 170 -33.27 -3.44 -31.08
N PRO A 171 -34.32 -2.78 -31.60
CA PRO A 171 -35.70 -3.11 -31.26
C PRO A 171 -36.05 -4.58 -31.61
N VAL A 172 -36.78 -5.24 -30.73
CA VAL A 172 -37.28 -6.61 -30.80
C VAL A 172 -36.16 -7.67 -30.80
N LEU A 173 -35.23 -7.61 -31.75
CA LEU A 173 -34.20 -8.64 -31.93
C LEU A 173 -33.13 -8.54 -30.86
N GLY A 174 -32.73 -7.34 -30.52
CA GLY A 174 -31.73 -7.10 -29.45
C GLY A 174 -32.26 -7.48 -28.07
N GLU A 175 -33.52 -7.18 -27.79
CA GLU A 175 -34.16 -7.51 -26.52
C GLU A 175 -34.20 -9.06 -26.30
N VAL A 176 -34.52 -9.81 -27.35
CA VAL A 176 -34.54 -11.30 -27.30
C VAL A 176 -33.12 -11.85 -27.11
N VAL A 177 -32.12 -11.30 -27.83
CA VAL A 177 -30.71 -11.71 -27.70
C VAL A 177 -30.20 -11.46 -26.31
N VAL A 178 -30.46 -10.28 -25.73
CA VAL A 178 -30.05 -9.94 -24.37
C VAL A 178 -30.79 -10.81 -23.35
N ALA A 179 -32.08 -11.08 -23.52
CA ALA A 179 -32.83 -11.95 -22.63
C ALA A 179 -32.24 -13.36 -22.57
N LEU A 180 -31.90 -13.94 -23.73
CA LEU A 180 -31.25 -15.25 -23.82
C LEU A 180 -29.79 -15.23 -23.32
N GLY A 181 -29.09 -14.12 -23.54
CA GLY A 181 -27.68 -13.91 -23.10
C GLY A 181 -27.53 -13.51 -21.64
N PHE A 182 -28.61 -13.13 -20.95
CA PHE A 182 -28.55 -12.62 -19.57
C PHE A 182 -27.87 -13.58 -18.57
N PRO A 183 -27.98 -14.90 -18.65
CA PRO A 183 -27.22 -15.82 -17.81
C PRO A 183 -25.69 -15.62 -17.92
N PHE A 184 -25.18 -15.32 -19.13
CA PHE A 184 -23.75 -15.02 -19.30
C PHE A 184 -23.35 -13.71 -18.62
N ALA A 185 -24.23 -12.70 -18.63
CA ALA A 185 -24.02 -11.45 -17.89
C ALA A 185 -23.99 -11.69 -16.36
N LEU A 186 -24.80 -12.61 -15.84
CA LEU A 186 -24.76 -13.01 -14.42
C LEU A 186 -23.45 -13.74 -14.07
N ILE A 187 -23.01 -14.67 -14.93
CA ILE A 187 -21.74 -15.37 -14.73
C ILE A 187 -20.57 -14.39 -14.77
N SER A 188 -20.52 -13.48 -15.74
CA SER A 188 -19.48 -12.46 -15.83
C SER A 188 -19.51 -11.51 -14.63
N GLY A 189 -20.70 -11.14 -14.13
CA GLY A 189 -20.88 -10.38 -12.89
C GLY A 189 -20.31 -11.10 -11.67
N PHE A 190 -20.58 -12.41 -11.55
CA PHE A 190 -19.97 -13.23 -10.51
C PHE A 190 -18.45 -13.28 -10.63
N LEU A 191 -17.90 -13.44 -11.84
CA LEU A 191 -16.44 -13.43 -12.06
C LEU A 191 -15.83 -12.08 -11.70
N MET A 192 -16.48 -10.95 -12.03
CA MET A 192 -16.02 -9.62 -11.63
C MET A 192 -15.92 -9.49 -10.10
N VAL A 193 -16.94 -9.91 -9.36
CA VAL A 193 -16.93 -9.90 -7.90
C VAL A 193 -15.84 -10.84 -7.36
N PHE A 194 -15.72 -12.04 -7.89
CA PHE A 194 -14.73 -13.02 -7.48
C PHE A 194 -13.30 -12.51 -7.69
N ILE A 195 -12.97 -12.02 -8.90
CA ILE A 195 -11.65 -11.45 -9.21
C ILE A 195 -11.38 -10.22 -8.34
N GLY A 196 -12.37 -9.35 -8.15
CA GLY A 196 -12.24 -8.14 -7.35
C GLY A 196 -11.96 -8.44 -5.88
N VAL A 197 -12.74 -9.34 -5.26
CA VAL A 197 -12.57 -9.71 -3.84
C VAL A 197 -11.23 -10.42 -3.61
N ILE A 198 -10.92 -11.45 -4.41
CA ILE A 198 -9.66 -12.18 -4.24
C ILE A 198 -8.48 -11.31 -4.64
N GLY A 199 -8.64 -10.44 -5.66
CA GLY A 199 -7.64 -9.45 -6.03
C GLY A 199 -7.32 -8.50 -4.89
N ALA A 200 -8.33 -7.95 -4.24
CA ALA A 200 -8.17 -7.06 -3.09
C ALA A 200 -7.45 -7.75 -1.91
N LEU A 201 -7.83 -8.98 -1.60
CA LEU A 201 -7.15 -9.78 -0.57
C LEU A 201 -5.72 -10.15 -0.98
N GLY A 202 -5.51 -10.52 -2.24
CA GLY A 202 -4.21 -10.87 -2.81
C GLY A 202 -3.21 -9.71 -2.90
N LEU A 203 -3.67 -8.45 -2.95
CA LEU A 203 -2.81 -7.27 -2.89
C LEU A 203 -1.85 -7.29 -1.69
N CYS A 204 -2.24 -7.95 -0.60
CA CYS A 204 -1.38 -8.11 0.57
C CYS A 204 -0.09 -8.87 0.26
N PHE A 205 -0.12 -9.80 -0.69
CA PHE A 205 0.98 -10.72 -0.98
C PHE A 205 1.75 -10.44 -2.27
N MET A 206 1.18 -9.69 -3.21
CA MET A 206 1.83 -9.44 -4.51
C MET A 206 3.21 -8.80 -4.37
N PHE A 207 3.35 -7.77 -3.53
CA PHE A 207 4.66 -7.13 -3.28
C PHE A 207 5.66 -8.07 -2.58
N PRO A 208 5.30 -8.75 -1.46
CA PRO A 208 6.15 -9.74 -0.84
C PRO A 208 6.59 -10.87 -1.78
N THR A 209 5.71 -11.38 -2.64
CA THR A 209 6.02 -12.43 -3.61
C THR A 209 7.12 -11.98 -4.59
N ILE A 210 6.95 -10.80 -5.20
CA ILE A 210 7.96 -10.23 -6.11
C ILE A 210 9.28 -10.02 -5.37
N SER A 211 9.23 -9.55 -4.12
CA SER A 211 10.43 -9.28 -3.32
C SER A 211 11.15 -10.55 -2.90
N ALA A 212 10.44 -11.62 -2.58
CA ALA A 212 11.00 -12.88 -2.12
C ALA A 212 11.48 -13.77 -3.26
N GLU A 213 10.72 -13.84 -4.37
CA GLU A 213 10.95 -14.78 -5.46
C GLU A 213 11.49 -14.15 -6.74
N GLY A 214 11.50 -12.81 -6.84
CA GLY A 214 11.89 -12.13 -8.06
C GLY A 214 10.94 -12.37 -9.23
N SER A 215 9.70 -12.80 -8.95
CA SER A 215 8.67 -13.16 -9.93
C SER A 215 8.17 -11.94 -10.74
N ASP A 216 7.42 -12.22 -11.81
CA ASP A 216 6.74 -11.21 -12.59
C ASP A 216 5.34 -10.89 -12.01
N ALA A 217 4.69 -9.86 -12.55
CA ALA A 217 3.40 -9.37 -12.04
C ALA A 217 2.31 -10.46 -12.05
N PHE A 218 2.25 -11.26 -13.13
CA PHE A 218 1.23 -12.28 -13.30
C PHE A 218 1.47 -13.48 -12.38
N ASP A 219 2.70 -13.93 -12.26
CA ASP A 219 3.08 -15.01 -11.35
C ASP A 219 2.85 -14.60 -9.89
N ALA A 220 3.21 -13.37 -9.51
CA ALA A 220 2.94 -12.84 -8.18
C ALA A 220 1.45 -12.80 -7.86
N MET A 221 0.59 -12.41 -8.82
CA MET A 221 -0.86 -12.44 -8.64
C MET A 221 -1.38 -13.87 -8.49
N SER A 222 -0.95 -14.79 -9.36
CA SER A 222 -1.39 -16.19 -9.34
C SER A 222 -1.06 -16.86 -8.00
N ARG A 223 0.17 -16.67 -7.50
CA ARG A 223 0.59 -17.19 -6.18
C ARG A 223 -0.18 -16.54 -5.03
N ALA A 224 -0.38 -15.21 -5.09
CA ALA A 224 -1.17 -14.51 -4.08
C ALA A 224 -2.60 -15.06 -4.00
N TYR A 225 -3.22 -15.36 -5.15
CA TYR A 225 -4.54 -15.98 -5.21
C TYR A 225 -4.53 -17.40 -4.65
N SER A 226 -3.54 -18.20 -5.02
CA SER A 226 -3.39 -19.56 -4.51
C SER A 226 -3.29 -19.56 -2.99
N TYR A 227 -2.49 -18.68 -2.38
CA TYR A 227 -2.33 -18.62 -0.92
C TYR A 227 -3.61 -18.19 -0.19
N VAL A 228 -4.33 -17.20 -0.73
CA VAL A 228 -5.60 -16.75 -0.15
C VAL A 228 -6.66 -17.84 -0.21
N LEU A 229 -6.74 -18.57 -1.36
CA LEU A 229 -7.76 -19.59 -1.57
C LEU A 229 -7.43 -20.91 -0.86
N SER A 230 -6.16 -21.29 -0.76
CA SER A 230 -5.75 -22.57 -0.14
C SER A 230 -6.03 -22.61 1.36
N ARG A 231 -5.76 -21.51 2.08
CA ARG A 231 -5.94 -21.43 3.53
C ARG A 231 -6.61 -20.13 4.00
N PRO A 232 -7.87 -19.87 3.61
CA PRO A 232 -8.52 -18.60 3.87
C PRO A 232 -8.68 -18.29 5.37
N LYS A 233 -8.93 -19.30 6.20
CA LYS A 233 -9.08 -19.13 7.66
C LYS A 233 -7.79 -18.66 8.32
N GLN A 234 -6.66 -19.28 7.98
CA GLN A 234 -5.35 -18.91 8.55
C GLN A 234 -4.94 -17.50 8.07
N PHE A 235 -5.14 -17.21 6.78
CA PHE A 235 -4.92 -15.89 6.23
C PHE A 235 -5.69 -14.82 7.00
N LEU A 236 -7.01 -15.02 7.21
CA LEU A 236 -7.84 -14.07 7.94
C LEU A 236 -7.38 -13.90 9.39
N ILE A 237 -7.04 -14.99 10.09
CA ILE A 237 -6.54 -14.93 11.46
C ILE A 237 -5.23 -14.12 11.52
N TYR A 238 -4.28 -14.38 10.62
CA TYR A 238 -3.01 -13.64 10.60
C TYR A 238 -3.24 -12.14 10.29
N CYS A 239 -4.13 -11.83 9.35
CA CYS A 239 -4.50 -10.46 9.04
C CYS A 239 -5.17 -9.76 10.23
N MET A 240 -6.09 -10.43 10.93
CA MET A 240 -6.78 -9.89 12.12
C MET A 240 -5.80 -9.62 13.26
N VAL A 241 -4.95 -10.59 13.60
CA VAL A 241 -3.94 -10.42 14.65
C VAL A 241 -2.99 -9.29 14.28
N ASN A 242 -2.51 -9.25 13.04
CA ASN A 242 -1.66 -8.18 12.56
C ASN A 242 -2.32 -6.80 12.63
N MET A 243 -3.59 -6.71 12.24
CA MET A 243 -4.35 -5.45 12.27
C MET A 243 -4.51 -4.93 13.71
N LEU A 244 -4.90 -5.80 14.63
CA LEU A 244 -5.07 -5.43 16.05
C LEU A 244 -3.74 -5.00 16.68
N TYR A 245 -2.67 -5.78 16.44
CA TYR A 245 -1.34 -5.46 16.96
C TYR A 245 -0.78 -4.18 16.34
N GLY A 246 -0.93 -4.02 15.03
CA GLY A 246 -0.47 -2.81 14.31
C GLY A 246 -1.19 -1.56 14.78
N LEU A 247 -2.51 -1.64 15.02
CA LEU A 247 -3.29 -0.53 15.56
C LEU A 247 -2.84 -0.17 16.98
N ALA A 248 -2.57 -1.14 17.83
CA ALA A 248 -2.04 -0.91 19.17
C ALA A 248 -0.66 -0.22 19.11
N CYS A 249 0.26 -0.73 18.29
CA CYS A 249 1.59 -0.14 18.12
C CYS A 249 1.52 1.31 17.57
N LEU A 250 0.68 1.52 16.55
CA LEU A 250 0.49 2.84 15.97
C LEU A 250 -0.11 3.82 16.97
N SER A 251 -1.07 3.37 17.78
CA SER A 251 -1.69 4.20 18.85
C SER A 251 -0.65 4.65 19.87
N VAL A 252 0.25 3.77 20.31
CA VAL A 252 1.33 4.12 21.23
C VAL A 252 2.28 5.15 20.63
N ILE A 253 2.73 4.95 19.38
CA ILE A 253 3.64 5.87 18.70
C ILE A 253 2.95 7.23 18.47
N ALA A 254 1.70 7.22 18.04
CA ALA A 254 0.92 8.44 17.84
C ALA A 254 0.71 9.20 19.18
N PHE A 255 0.48 8.47 20.27
CA PHE A 255 0.36 9.06 21.60
C PHE A 255 1.68 9.71 22.07
N VAL A 256 2.80 9.02 21.88
CA VAL A 256 4.14 9.57 22.22
C VAL A 256 4.44 10.81 21.39
N ALA A 257 4.18 10.79 20.09
CA ALA A 257 4.35 11.94 19.21
C ALA A 257 3.44 13.10 19.60
N TRP A 258 2.17 12.81 19.96
CA TRP A 258 1.25 13.80 20.48
C TRP A 258 1.76 14.43 21.78
N LEU A 259 2.19 13.60 22.74
CA LEU A 259 2.73 14.06 24.01
C LEU A 259 3.97 14.94 23.83
N MET A 260 4.88 14.54 22.93
CA MET A 260 6.09 15.30 22.59
C MET A 260 5.73 16.71 22.07
N ILE A 261 4.79 16.82 21.13
CA ILE A 261 4.38 18.10 20.57
C ILE A 261 3.69 18.95 21.64
N ARG A 262 2.82 18.35 22.46
CA ARG A 262 2.12 19.07 23.56
C ARG A 262 3.10 19.62 24.56
N LEU A 263 4.06 18.82 25.00
CA LEU A 263 5.07 19.23 25.96
C LEU A 263 5.97 20.34 25.40
N ALA A 264 6.40 20.21 24.15
CA ALA A 264 7.21 21.22 23.47
C ALA A 264 6.46 22.57 23.37
N LEU A 265 5.19 22.55 22.91
CA LEU A 265 4.39 23.77 22.82
C LEU A 265 4.08 24.37 24.19
N PHE A 266 3.88 23.54 25.23
CA PHE A 266 3.66 24.02 26.59
C PHE A 266 4.91 24.70 27.13
N THR A 267 6.09 24.07 27.05
CA THR A 267 7.33 24.61 27.59
C THR A 267 7.78 25.88 26.85
N VAL A 268 7.66 25.93 25.52
CA VAL A 268 7.92 27.14 24.74
C VAL A 268 6.90 28.25 25.08
N GLY A 269 5.65 27.86 25.35
CA GLY A 269 4.57 28.78 25.75
C GLY A 269 4.85 29.48 27.06
N LEU A 270 5.49 28.80 28.04
CA LEU A 270 5.89 29.42 29.29
C LEU A 270 6.89 30.56 29.08
N GLY A 271 7.78 30.44 28.06
CA GLY A 271 8.75 31.49 27.73
C GLY A 271 8.20 32.61 26.84
N MET A 272 7.41 32.25 25.82
CA MET A 272 6.90 33.21 24.83
C MET A 272 5.55 33.86 25.24
N GLY A 273 4.82 33.28 26.17
CA GLY A 273 3.54 33.81 26.65
C GLY A 273 2.50 33.98 25.53
N GLN A 274 1.86 35.16 25.50
CA GLN A 274 0.76 35.44 24.53
C GLN A 274 1.18 35.35 23.06
N LYS A 275 2.47 35.59 22.74
CA LYS A 275 2.93 35.52 21.33
C LYS A 275 2.75 34.12 20.72
N LEU A 276 3.03 33.05 21.49
CA LEU A 276 2.82 31.68 21.00
C LEU A 276 1.33 31.36 20.85
N HIS A 277 0.48 31.83 21.75
CA HIS A 277 -0.99 31.68 21.63
C HIS A 277 -1.54 32.33 20.37
N MET A 278 -1.05 33.53 20.00
CA MET A 278 -1.41 34.18 18.73
C MET A 278 -0.98 33.36 17.52
N VAL A 279 0.20 32.77 17.55
CA VAL A 279 0.69 31.89 16.47
C VAL A 279 -0.15 30.61 16.37
N GLN A 280 -0.49 29.99 17.48
CA GLN A 280 -1.34 28.80 17.52
C GLN A 280 -2.76 29.07 16.99
N SER A 281 -3.38 30.18 17.41
CA SER A 281 -4.71 30.59 16.94
C SER A 281 -4.70 30.93 15.44
N PHE A 282 -3.65 31.58 14.94
CA PHE A 282 -3.47 31.87 13.52
C PHE A 282 -3.36 30.57 12.68
N ILE A 283 -2.55 29.59 13.15
CA ILE A 283 -2.41 28.28 12.50
C ILE A 283 -3.77 27.57 12.51
N ALA A 284 -4.49 27.56 13.63
CA ALA A 284 -5.80 26.94 13.75
C ALA A 284 -6.83 27.57 12.80
N GLN A 285 -6.82 28.89 12.68
CA GLN A 285 -7.75 29.61 11.82
C GLN A 285 -7.47 29.42 10.33
N LYS A 286 -6.20 29.58 9.91
CA LYS A 286 -5.83 29.58 8.49
C LYS A 286 -5.86 28.18 7.88
N CYS A 287 -5.51 27.17 8.64
CA CYS A 287 -5.48 25.80 8.16
C CYS A 287 -6.76 25.03 8.45
N ASN A 288 -7.75 25.63 9.15
CA ASN A 288 -8.89 24.92 9.75
C ASN A 288 -8.42 23.65 10.51
N ILE A 289 -7.18 23.71 11.01
CA ILE A 289 -6.47 22.65 11.71
C ILE A 289 -6.86 22.69 13.22
N ALA A 290 -8.12 22.83 13.50
CA ALA A 290 -8.68 22.32 14.76
C ALA A 290 -8.36 20.83 14.92
N CYS A 291 -8.07 20.23 13.81
CA CYS A 291 -7.72 18.86 13.49
C CYS A 291 -6.42 18.34 14.04
N LEU A 292 -5.56 19.14 14.57
CA LEU A 292 -4.35 18.59 15.15
C LEU A 292 -4.55 18.02 16.54
N GLY A 293 -5.74 18.17 17.15
CA GLY A 293 -5.93 17.76 18.53
C GLY A 293 -4.91 18.39 19.50
N PHE A 294 -3.96 19.11 18.91
CA PHE A 294 -2.82 19.73 19.55
C PHE A 294 -3.07 21.18 19.98
N CYS A 295 -3.97 21.87 19.29
CA CYS A 295 -4.47 23.15 19.77
C CYS A 295 -5.74 22.88 20.57
N SER A 296 -5.65 22.90 21.88
CA SER A 296 -6.81 23.02 22.75
C SER A 296 -7.45 24.36 22.41
N ALA A 297 -8.52 24.34 21.61
CA ALA A 297 -9.42 25.47 21.50
C ALA A 297 -10.15 25.57 22.84
N THR A 298 -9.45 26.02 23.87
CA THR A 298 -10.02 26.29 25.21
C THR A 298 -10.75 27.64 25.26
N SER A 299 -11.20 28.13 24.13
CA SER A 299 -12.19 29.19 24.16
C SER A 299 -12.95 29.23 22.84
N MET A 300 -14.22 29.02 22.94
CA MET A 300 -15.20 29.25 21.88
C MET A 300 -15.19 30.72 21.42
N GLU A 301 -14.49 31.60 22.13
CA GLU A 301 -14.28 33.04 21.83
C GLU A 301 -13.21 33.30 20.75
N ALA A 302 -12.31 32.34 20.49
CA ALA A 302 -11.26 32.53 19.47
C ALA A 302 -11.76 32.37 18.02
N LYS A 303 -12.99 31.93 17.80
CA LYS A 303 -13.62 31.80 16.46
C LYS A 303 -14.03 33.14 15.82
N THR A 304 -14.13 34.20 16.59
CA THR A 304 -14.69 35.48 16.12
C THR A 304 -13.67 36.61 15.93
N ALA A 305 -12.45 36.47 16.44
CA ALA A 305 -11.41 37.46 16.22
C ALA A 305 -10.53 37.04 15.04
N ILE A 306 -10.53 37.85 13.96
CA ILE A 306 -9.56 37.69 12.85
C ILE A 306 -8.17 38.00 13.43
N VAL A 307 -7.41 36.97 13.74
CA VAL A 307 -6.03 37.13 14.23
C VAL A 307 -5.12 37.39 13.03
N SER A 308 -4.82 38.67 12.79
CA SER A 308 -3.80 39.09 11.83
C SER A 308 -2.43 39.09 12.55
N LEU A 309 -1.46 38.39 12.00
CA LEU A 309 -0.08 38.50 12.44
C LEU A 309 0.55 39.70 11.73
N ASP A 310 0.80 40.80 12.43
CA ASP A 310 1.31 42.04 11.83
C ASP A 310 2.79 41.95 11.48
N HIS A 311 3.58 41.19 12.24
CA HIS A 311 5.00 41.02 11.99
C HIS A 311 5.34 39.79 11.14
N TRP A 312 6.21 40.00 10.15
CA TRP A 312 6.70 38.93 9.27
C TRP A 312 7.36 37.76 10.06
N SER A 313 8.03 38.09 11.18
CA SER A 313 8.71 37.12 12.05
C SER A 313 7.72 36.12 12.68
N LEU A 314 6.53 36.55 13.07
CA LEU A 314 5.49 35.69 13.62
C LEU A 314 4.87 34.79 12.53
N LYS A 315 4.75 35.31 11.29
CA LYS A 315 4.31 34.50 10.13
C LYS A 315 5.33 33.42 9.81
N PHE A 316 6.63 33.77 9.85
CA PHE A 316 7.71 32.81 9.65
C PHE A 316 7.72 31.73 10.74
N LEU A 317 7.57 32.14 12.01
CA LEU A 317 7.46 31.20 13.13
C LEU A 317 6.27 30.25 12.97
N ALA A 318 5.10 30.78 12.59
CA ALA A 318 3.91 29.96 12.34
C ALA A 318 4.15 28.94 11.22
N GLY A 319 4.79 29.36 10.13
CA GLY A 319 5.16 28.47 9.04
C GLY A 319 6.11 27.35 9.47
N MET A 320 7.17 27.69 10.21
CA MET A 320 8.14 26.71 10.70
C MET A 320 7.52 25.71 11.68
N VAL A 321 6.70 26.18 12.63
CA VAL A 321 5.98 25.31 13.57
C VAL A 321 5.07 24.35 12.80
N LEU A 322 4.36 24.84 11.78
CA LEU A 322 3.52 24.00 10.94
C LEU A 322 4.33 22.90 10.22
N VAL A 323 5.47 23.26 9.63
CA VAL A 323 6.37 22.30 8.95
C VAL A 323 6.87 21.23 9.90
N TYR A 324 7.29 21.58 11.11
CA TYR A 324 7.73 20.59 12.10
C TYR A 324 6.62 19.66 12.55
N ILE A 325 5.43 20.19 12.85
CA ILE A 325 4.28 19.36 13.22
C ILE A 325 3.89 18.42 12.06
N PHE A 326 3.90 18.91 10.83
CA PHE A 326 3.65 18.10 9.65
C PHE A 326 4.68 16.98 9.48
N SER A 327 5.97 17.30 9.64
CA SER A 327 7.05 16.31 9.57
C SER A 327 6.92 15.20 10.61
N ILE A 328 6.55 15.55 11.85
CA ILE A 328 6.32 14.55 12.91
C ILE A 328 5.12 13.65 12.57
N LYS A 329 4.02 14.22 12.08
CA LYS A 329 2.88 13.42 11.62
C LYS A 329 3.27 12.49 10.48
N LEU A 330 4.02 13.01 9.51
CA LEU A 330 4.49 12.21 8.39
C LEU A 330 5.39 11.06 8.86
N ALA A 331 6.21 11.27 9.89
CA ALA A 331 7.03 10.21 10.50
C ALA A 331 6.17 9.12 11.17
N VAL A 332 5.08 9.50 11.86
CA VAL A 332 4.12 8.52 12.43
C VAL A 332 3.45 7.71 11.33
N TRP A 333 3.02 8.36 10.25
CA TRP A 333 2.43 7.66 9.10
C TRP A 333 3.46 6.80 8.35
N SER A 334 4.72 7.25 8.29
CA SER A 334 5.82 6.45 7.74
C SER A 334 5.99 5.13 8.50
N PHE A 335 5.93 5.18 9.84
CA PHE A 335 5.93 3.95 10.64
C PHE A 335 4.75 3.04 10.29
N ALA A 336 3.53 3.59 10.16
CA ALA A 336 2.35 2.80 9.81
C ALA A 336 2.54 2.06 8.47
N VAL A 337 3.06 2.76 7.47
CA VAL A 337 3.31 2.19 6.14
C VAL A 337 4.40 1.11 6.20
N THR A 338 5.53 1.38 6.85
CA THR A 338 6.63 0.41 6.97
C THR A 338 6.21 -0.82 7.76
N TYR A 339 5.37 -0.63 8.79
CA TYR A 339 4.76 -1.72 9.54
C TYR A 339 3.88 -2.59 8.64
N LEU A 340 2.98 -1.98 7.85
CA LEU A 340 2.09 -2.72 6.95
C LEU A 340 2.87 -3.56 5.93
N PHE A 341 3.89 -3.00 5.28
CA PHE A 341 4.70 -3.74 4.31
C PHE A 341 5.53 -4.84 4.96
N SER A 342 6.14 -4.59 6.12
CA SER A 342 6.91 -5.60 6.86
C SER A 342 6.03 -6.74 7.36
N ALA A 343 4.87 -6.43 7.92
CA ALA A 343 3.92 -7.42 8.42
C ALA A 343 3.34 -8.31 7.32
N LYS A 344 2.96 -7.71 6.17
CA LYS A 344 2.50 -8.47 5.00
C LYS A 344 3.59 -9.43 4.50
N THR A 345 4.84 -9.02 4.54
CA THR A 345 5.98 -9.87 4.17
C THR A 345 6.13 -11.05 5.11
N ILE A 346 5.99 -10.85 6.42
CA ILE A 346 6.03 -11.94 7.40
C ILE A 346 4.88 -12.93 7.17
N ILE A 347 3.65 -12.42 7.01
CA ILE A 347 2.47 -13.28 6.77
C ILE A 347 2.65 -14.09 5.48
N TYR A 348 3.22 -13.49 4.43
CA TYR A 348 3.53 -14.17 3.20
C TYR A 348 4.48 -15.37 3.42
N PHE A 349 5.59 -15.17 4.13
CA PHE A 349 6.53 -16.25 4.40
C PHE A 349 5.93 -17.35 5.28
N LEU A 350 5.09 -17.02 6.26
CA LEU A 350 4.39 -17.99 7.09
C LEU A 350 3.45 -18.87 6.25
N LEU A 351 2.66 -18.26 5.35
CA LEU A 351 1.75 -19.00 4.47
C LEU A 351 2.50 -19.82 3.41
N ARG A 352 3.58 -19.26 2.84
CA ARG A 352 4.44 -19.96 1.88
C ARG A 352 5.03 -21.24 2.51
N LYS A 353 5.52 -21.15 3.73
CA LYS A 353 6.04 -22.31 4.46
C LYS A 353 4.96 -23.37 4.69
N GLU A 354 3.74 -22.95 5.06
CA GLU A 354 2.64 -23.88 5.37
C GLU A 354 2.04 -24.54 4.12
N ILE A 355 2.05 -23.85 2.96
CA ILE A 355 1.42 -24.32 1.73
C ILE A 355 2.42 -25.03 0.83
N ASP A 356 3.57 -24.39 0.56
CA ASP A 356 4.57 -24.90 -0.38
C ASP A 356 5.67 -25.72 0.30
N SER A 357 5.70 -25.77 1.65
CA SER A 357 6.77 -26.43 2.43
C SER A 357 8.18 -25.94 2.06
N THR A 358 8.29 -24.76 1.48
CA THR A 358 9.56 -24.13 1.09
C THR A 358 10.28 -23.55 2.30
N ASP A 359 11.62 -23.68 2.32
CA ASP A 359 12.40 -23.07 3.38
C ASP A 359 12.28 -21.53 3.30
N VAL A 360 12.10 -20.90 4.46
CA VAL A 360 11.98 -19.45 4.57
C VAL A 360 13.25 -18.74 4.10
N THR A 361 14.41 -19.37 4.23
CA THR A 361 15.71 -18.85 3.80
C THR A 361 15.88 -18.81 2.29
N ASP A 362 14.99 -19.47 1.53
CA ASP A 362 15.03 -19.48 0.08
C ASP A 362 14.42 -18.19 -0.49
N VAL A 363 15.28 -17.19 -0.66
CA VAL A 363 14.95 -15.89 -1.25
C VAL A 363 15.83 -15.67 -2.46
N TYR A 364 15.22 -15.20 -3.55
CA TYR A 364 15.87 -14.86 -4.80
C TYR A 364 17.07 -13.92 -4.61
N ARG A 365 18.23 -14.29 -5.20
CA ARG A 365 19.45 -13.47 -5.29
C ARG A 365 19.90 -13.36 -6.75
N GLU A 366 20.28 -12.17 -7.16
CA GLU A 366 20.77 -11.92 -8.52
C GLU A 366 22.09 -12.65 -8.79
N GLU A 367 22.99 -12.72 -7.81
CA GLU A 367 24.31 -13.39 -7.93
C GLU A 367 24.21 -14.87 -8.29
N LYS A 368 23.25 -15.62 -7.73
CA LYS A 368 23.05 -17.04 -8.04
C LYS A 368 22.60 -17.28 -9.49
N GLN A 369 21.93 -16.33 -10.10
CA GLN A 369 21.50 -16.45 -11.50
C GLN A 369 22.65 -16.12 -12.48
N GLU A 370 23.50 -15.16 -12.15
CA GLU A 370 24.69 -14.85 -12.95
C GLU A 370 25.69 -16.00 -12.91
N GLU A 371 25.92 -16.62 -11.73
CA GLU A 371 26.75 -17.82 -11.60
C GLU A 371 26.15 -19.04 -12.34
N ALA A 372 24.83 -19.27 -12.22
CA ALA A 372 24.17 -20.36 -12.94
C ALA A 372 24.17 -20.14 -14.45
N THR A 373 24.04 -18.89 -14.91
CA THR A 373 24.09 -18.55 -16.33
C THR A 373 25.53 -18.61 -16.87
N ALA A 374 26.52 -18.23 -16.08
CA ALA A 374 27.92 -18.34 -16.42
C ALA A 374 28.37 -19.82 -16.47
N ALA A 375 27.93 -20.65 -15.50
CA ALA A 375 28.21 -22.08 -15.48
C ALA A 375 27.58 -22.83 -16.68
N THR A 376 26.38 -22.42 -17.13
CA THR A 376 25.74 -22.98 -18.34
C THR A 376 26.38 -22.51 -19.64
N SER A 377 26.97 -21.32 -19.67
CA SER A 377 27.72 -20.84 -20.86
C SER A 377 29.07 -21.48 -21.01
N ASP A 378 29.70 -21.92 -19.91
CA ASP A 378 31.04 -22.57 -19.94
C ASP A 378 30.97 -24.07 -20.26
N THR A 379 29.80 -24.71 -20.11
CA THR A 379 29.61 -26.14 -20.40
C THR A 379 29.14 -26.45 -21.82
N GLY A 380 28.97 -25.47 -22.70
CA GLY A 380 28.73 -25.69 -24.15
C GLY A 380 27.43 -26.46 -24.47
N VAL A 381 26.48 -26.57 -23.57
CA VAL A 381 25.22 -27.27 -23.79
C VAL A 381 24.22 -26.29 -24.39
N GLU A 382 23.84 -26.51 -25.64
CA GLU A 382 22.78 -25.82 -26.37
C GLU A 382 21.50 -25.72 -25.54
N ARG A 383 20.89 -24.54 -25.54
CA ARG A 383 19.56 -24.29 -24.92
C ARG A 383 18.55 -25.26 -25.53
N PRO A 384 17.81 -26.04 -24.73
CA PRO A 384 16.58 -26.65 -25.24
C PRO A 384 15.60 -25.52 -25.58
N SER A 385 15.23 -25.46 -26.86
CA SER A 385 14.18 -24.57 -27.36
C SER A 385 12.91 -24.78 -26.54
N SER A 386 12.37 -23.68 -26.03
CA SER A 386 11.09 -23.65 -25.34
C SER A 386 9.96 -23.99 -26.29
N SER A 387 9.65 -25.25 -26.42
CA SER A 387 8.32 -25.78 -26.79
C SER A 387 8.43 -27.32 -26.81
N GLU A 388 7.53 -27.95 -26.09
CA GLU A 388 7.27 -29.39 -26.04
C GLU A 388 8.01 -30.20 -24.96
N ASP A 389 7.18 -30.89 -24.22
CA ASP A 389 7.35 -32.02 -23.30
C ASP A 389 7.39 -31.75 -21.80
N LYS A 390 6.20 -31.35 -21.28
CA LYS A 390 5.73 -31.84 -19.97
C LYS A 390 5.05 -33.18 -20.20
N LYS A 391 5.81 -34.25 -20.36
CA LYS A 391 5.34 -35.60 -20.12
C LYS A 391 5.78 -36.05 -18.75
N GLU A 392 4.77 -36.38 -17.99
CA GLU A 392 4.79 -37.01 -16.67
C GLU A 392 5.78 -38.19 -16.62
N ILE A 393 6.69 -38.17 -15.65
CA ILE A 393 7.40 -39.35 -15.20
C ILE A 393 6.75 -39.76 -13.87
N TYR A 394 5.70 -40.58 -13.96
CA TYR A 394 5.31 -41.45 -12.87
C TYR A 394 6.18 -42.70 -12.95
N PRO A 395 6.86 -43.13 -11.89
CA PRO A 395 7.47 -44.43 -11.85
C PRO A 395 6.37 -45.47 -11.69
N SER A 396 6.18 -46.28 -12.72
CA SER A 396 5.39 -47.52 -12.66
C SER A 396 6.07 -48.50 -11.70
N ASN A 397 5.42 -48.76 -10.57
CA ASN A 397 5.76 -49.85 -9.69
C ASN A 397 5.06 -51.11 -10.24
N GLU A 398 5.69 -51.85 -11.12
CA GLU A 398 5.35 -53.22 -11.42
C GLU A 398 6.26 -54.17 -10.68
N GLY A 399 5.63 -55.08 -9.94
CA GLY A 399 6.12 -56.42 -9.80
C GLY A 399 6.84 -56.78 -8.51
N ALA A 400 6.15 -57.44 -7.64
CA ALA A 400 6.54 -58.75 -7.16
C ALA A 400 5.59 -59.20 -6.03
N MET A 401 4.66 -60.10 -6.36
CA MET A 401 4.09 -61.01 -5.37
C MET A 401 5.11 -62.11 -5.07
N PRO A 402 5.35 -62.48 -3.83
CA PRO A 402 5.84 -63.81 -3.52
C PRO A 402 4.67 -64.75 -3.17
N ASN A 403 4.64 -65.88 -3.86
CA ASN A 403 3.93 -67.06 -3.48
C ASN A 403 4.39 -67.54 -2.10
N SER A 404 3.47 -67.78 -1.22
CA SER A 404 3.18 -68.98 -0.41
C SER A 404 2.19 -68.65 0.70
#